data_d9f67b5a451250aafe1caad7714c8204
#
_entry.id   d9f67b5a451250aafe1caad7714c8204
#
_cell.length_a   1.000
_cell.length_b   1.000
_cell.length_c   1.000
_cell.angle_alpha   90.00
_cell.angle_beta   90.00
_cell.angle_gamma   90.00
#
_symmetry.space_group_name_H-M   'P 1'
#
loop_
_entity.id
_entity.type
_entity.pdbx_description
1 polymer ?
#
loop_
_entity_poly.entity_id
_entity_poly.type
_entity_poly.pdbx_seq_one_letter_code
_entity_poly.pdbx_strand_id
1 'polypeptide(L)'
;MHNQLTRSDIRKMEEEIEHRKLVERKELLEAVKEARAHGDLSENFEYYAAKREKNRNEGRIRYLERMIKTAEIIDDTSKEDEVGVNNAVEVLIEEDQAVENYRIVTTVRGNSLEGLISTESPLGKALLGHKEGDRVWVQVNQNFGYYVKILKIDKSPDDREDRLRSF
;
A
#
# COMPACT_ATOMS: atom_id res chain seq x y z
N MET A 1 0.23 9.31 9.76
CA MET A 1 1.52 8.62 9.69
C MET A 1 1.34 7.21 9.18
N HIS A 2 2.40 6.43 9.17
CA HIS A 2 2.32 5.08 8.59
C HIS A 2 1.42 4.10 9.34
N ASN A 3 1.02 4.45 10.55
CA ASN A 3 0.12 3.62 11.36
C ASN A 3 -1.37 3.92 11.14
N GLN A 4 -1.71 4.85 10.25
CA GLN A 4 -3.11 5.10 9.89
C GLN A 4 -3.56 4.05 8.89
N LEU A 5 -4.50 3.20 9.29
CA LEU A 5 -4.95 2.06 8.50
C LEU A 5 -6.48 2.04 8.43
N THR A 6 -6.98 1.65 7.25
CA THR A 6 -8.41 1.36 7.11
C THR A 6 -8.69 -0.07 7.55
N ARG A 7 -9.97 -0.39 7.76
CA ARG A 7 -10.37 -1.77 8.07
C ARG A 7 -9.99 -2.74 6.96
N SER A 8 -10.06 -2.28 5.70
CA SER A 8 -9.62 -3.06 4.54
C SER A 8 -8.12 -3.37 4.60
N ASP A 9 -7.30 -2.39 4.99
CA ASP A 9 -5.86 -2.60 5.17
C ASP A 9 -5.58 -3.69 6.21
N ILE A 10 -6.26 -3.62 7.36
CA ILE A 10 -6.08 -4.58 8.44
C ILE A 10 -6.47 -5.98 8.00
N ARG A 11 -7.59 -6.12 7.29
CA ARG A 11 -8.02 -7.41 6.75
C ARG A 11 -6.97 -7.99 5.82
N LYS A 12 -6.41 -7.19 4.91
CA LYS A 12 -5.36 -7.62 4.00
C LYS A 12 -4.10 -8.05 4.76
N MET A 13 -3.75 -7.34 5.83
CA MET A 13 -2.60 -7.70 6.68
C MET A 13 -2.84 -9.02 7.39
N GLU A 14 -4.03 -9.23 7.94
CA GLU A 14 -4.39 -10.48 8.62
C GLU A 14 -4.36 -11.66 7.66
N GLU A 15 -4.87 -11.48 6.44
CA GLU A 15 -4.82 -12.51 5.40
C GLU A 15 -3.38 -12.84 4.99
N GLU A 16 -2.53 -11.85 4.85
CA GLU A 16 -1.11 -12.06 4.53
C GLU A 16 -0.40 -12.80 5.67
N ILE A 17 -0.63 -12.41 6.92
CA ILE A 17 -0.06 -13.09 8.10
C ILE A 17 -0.47 -14.56 8.12
N GLU A 18 -1.74 -14.84 7.92
CA GLU A 18 -2.26 -16.21 7.90
C GLU A 18 -1.58 -17.05 6.82
N HIS A 19 -1.51 -16.52 5.60
CA HIS A 19 -0.84 -17.21 4.48
C HIS A 19 0.64 -17.46 4.79
N ARG A 20 1.34 -16.48 5.34
CA ARG A 20 2.76 -16.61 5.68
C ARG A 20 3.00 -17.63 6.78
N LYS A 21 2.11 -17.73 7.75
CA LYS A 21 2.23 -18.71 8.85
C LYS A 21 1.85 -20.12 8.42
N LEU A 22 0.76 -20.28 7.65
CA LEU A 22 0.22 -21.59 7.29
C LEU A 22 0.85 -22.20 6.06
N VAL A 23 1.29 -21.39 5.11
CA VAL A 23 1.81 -21.87 3.82
C VAL A 23 3.30 -21.58 3.68
N GLU A 24 3.69 -20.31 3.63
CA GLU A 24 5.07 -19.92 3.33
C GLU A 24 6.06 -20.38 4.38
N ARG A 25 5.73 -20.24 5.65
CA ARG A 25 6.61 -20.71 6.75
C ARG A 25 6.92 -22.19 6.62
N LYS A 26 5.92 -23.00 6.33
CA LYS A 26 6.08 -24.44 6.16
C LYS A 26 7.01 -24.75 4.99
N GLU A 27 6.78 -24.14 3.84
CA GLU A 27 7.60 -24.34 2.64
C GLU A 27 9.05 -23.90 2.88
N LEU A 28 9.25 -22.77 3.55
CA LEU A 28 10.57 -22.24 3.83
C LEU A 28 11.35 -23.10 4.83
N LEU A 29 10.67 -23.66 5.83
CA LEU A 29 11.29 -24.59 6.78
C LEU A 29 11.72 -25.88 6.07
N GLU A 30 10.91 -26.41 5.15
CA GLU A 30 11.28 -27.57 4.34
C GLU A 30 12.49 -27.25 3.45
N ALA A 31 12.53 -26.07 2.82
CA ALA A 31 13.66 -25.66 1.99
C ALA A 31 14.96 -25.57 2.79
N VAL A 32 14.93 -25.05 4.02
CA VAL A 32 16.09 -25.00 4.92
C VAL A 32 16.54 -26.42 5.26
N LYS A 33 15.59 -27.30 5.58
CA LYS A 33 15.88 -28.70 5.94
C LYS A 33 16.55 -29.45 4.78
N GLU A 34 16.01 -29.29 3.57
CA GLU A 34 16.59 -29.92 2.37
C GLU A 34 18.00 -29.40 2.09
N ALA A 35 18.20 -28.09 2.14
CA ALA A 35 19.51 -27.49 1.89
C ALA A 35 20.55 -27.95 2.92
N ARG A 36 20.13 -28.07 4.20
CA ARG A 36 21.00 -28.56 5.26
C ARG A 36 21.44 -30.03 5.02
N ALA A 37 20.57 -30.83 4.44
CA ALA A 37 20.84 -32.22 4.15
C ALA A 37 21.88 -32.43 3.03
N HIS A 38 22.15 -31.40 2.22
CA HIS A 38 23.09 -31.49 1.09
C HIS A 38 24.57 -31.37 1.47
N GLY A 39 24.91 -31.32 2.75
CA GLY A 39 26.28 -31.46 3.20
C GLY A 39 26.89 -30.27 3.92
N ASP A 40 28.15 -29.91 3.58
CA ASP A 40 28.92 -28.90 4.29
C ASP A 40 28.24 -27.54 4.33
N LEU A 41 27.83 -27.11 5.53
CA LEU A 41 27.11 -25.85 5.75
C LEU A 41 28.00 -24.64 5.55
N SER A 42 29.33 -24.74 5.69
CA SER A 42 30.23 -23.59 5.56
C SER A 42 30.33 -23.06 4.13
N GLU A 43 30.08 -23.89 3.12
CA GLU A 43 30.12 -23.56 1.70
C GLU A 43 28.75 -23.76 1.02
N ASN A 44 27.70 -24.02 1.78
CA ASN A 44 26.39 -24.33 1.24
C ASN A 44 25.58 -23.04 1.02
N PHE A 45 25.70 -22.49 -0.19
CA PHE A 45 24.97 -21.27 -0.58
C PHE A 45 23.46 -21.49 -0.60
N GLU A 46 22.98 -22.67 -0.92
CA GLU A 46 21.54 -23.00 -0.88
C GLU A 46 21.00 -22.91 0.54
N TYR A 47 21.75 -23.39 1.51
CA TYR A 47 21.39 -23.30 2.93
C TYR A 47 21.27 -21.83 3.38
N TYR A 48 22.28 -21.01 3.06
CA TYR A 48 22.26 -19.60 3.44
C TYR A 48 21.12 -18.83 2.76
N ALA A 49 20.84 -19.12 1.49
CA ALA A 49 19.75 -18.52 0.76
C ALA A 49 18.39 -18.90 1.36
N ALA A 50 18.20 -20.20 1.65
CA ALA A 50 16.96 -20.68 2.25
C ALA A 50 16.73 -20.10 3.64
N LYS A 51 17.79 -20.00 4.44
CA LYS A 51 17.73 -19.39 5.78
C LYS A 51 17.37 -17.91 5.70
N ARG A 52 17.92 -17.19 4.73
CA ARG A 52 17.62 -15.77 4.52
C ARG A 52 16.16 -15.57 4.15
N GLU A 53 15.61 -16.39 3.26
CA GLU A 53 14.21 -16.29 2.88
C GLU A 53 13.27 -16.61 4.05
N LYS A 54 13.61 -17.64 4.83
CA LYS A 54 12.87 -17.94 6.06
C LYS A 54 12.86 -16.75 7.01
N ASN A 55 14.01 -16.15 7.26
CA ASN A 55 14.14 -15.02 8.18
C ASN A 55 13.40 -13.79 7.64
N ARG A 56 13.41 -13.58 6.34
CA ARG A 56 12.64 -12.48 5.70
C ARG A 56 11.15 -12.67 5.92
N ASN A 57 10.65 -13.89 5.77
CA ASN A 57 9.24 -14.18 6.02
C ASN A 57 8.86 -13.92 7.48
N GLU A 58 9.68 -14.38 8.45
CA GLU A 58 9.45 -14.12 9.88
C GLU A 58 9.49 -12.63 10.19
N GLY A 59 10.40 -11.89 9.59
CA GLY A 59 10.48 -10.44 9.73
C GLY A 59 9.23 -9.73 9.21
N ARG A 60 8.72 -10.17 8.08
CA ARG A 60 7.48 -9.61 7.50
C ARG A 60 6.27 -9.88 8.39
N ILE A 61 6.18 -11.10 8.94
CA ILE A 61 5.11 -11.44 9.89
C ILE A 61 5.14 -10.51 11.11
N ARG A 62 6.32 -10.35 11.71
CA ARG A 62 6.47 -9.45 12.87
C ARG A 62 6.12 -7.99 12.53
N TYR A 63 6.51 -7.53 11.35
CA TYR A 63 6.18 -6.19 10.89
C TYR A 63 4.67 -6.01 10.78
N LEU A 64 3.97 -6.94 10.12
CA LEU A 64 2.53 -6.86 9.94
C LEU A 64 1.78 -6.94 11.28
N GLU A 65 2.21 -7.83 12.17
CA GLU A 65 1.61 -7.94 13.51
C GLU A 65 1.77 -6.65 14.30
N ARG A 66 2.94 -6.01 14.23
CA ARG A 66 3.19 -4.74 14.88
C ARG A 66 2.33 -3.63 14.29
N MET A 67 2.19 -3.59 12.98
CA MET A 67 1.34 -2.60 12.30
C MET A 67 -0.12 -2.71 12.76
N ILE A 68 -0.64 -3.93 12.86
CA ILE A 68 -2.01 -4.15 13.35
C ILE A 68 -2.14 -3.72 14.79
N LYS A 69 -1.16 -4.08 15.63
CA LYS A 69 -1.19 -3.76 17.08
C LYS A 69 -1.17 -2.27 17.34
N THR A 70 -0.44 -1.50 16.54
CA THR A 70 -0.26 -0.06 16.72
C THR A 70 -1.14 0.78 15.79
N ALA A 71 -2.06 0.14 15.08
CA ALA A 71 -2.89 0.80 14.08
C ALA A 71 -3.81 1.85 14.70
N GLU A 72 -3.85 3.01 14.05
CA GLU A 72 -4.90 3.99 14.23
C GLU A 72 -5.89 3.77 13.10
N ILE A 73 -7.08 3.27 13.42
CA ILE A 73 -8.08 2.94 12.40
C ILE A 73 -8.73 4.23 11.91
N ILE A 74 -8.69 4.45 10.61
CA ILE A 74 -9.33 5.59 9.95
C ILE A 74 -10.44 5.09 9.04
N ASP A 75 -11.51 5.87 8.96
CA ASP A 75 -12.62 5.62 8.05
C ASP A 75 -12.78 6.81 7.12
N ASP A 76 -13.48 6.60 6.01
CA ASP A 76 -13.85 7.72 5.14
C ASP A 76 -14.97 8.52 5.81
N THR A 77 -14.60 9.66 6.38
CA THR A 77 -15.53 10.58 7.02
C THR A 77 -15.91 11.75 6.10
N SER A 78 -15.45 11.74 4.84
CA SER A 78 -15.76 12.77 3.87
C SER A 78 -17.24 12.74 3.48
N LYS A 79 -17.74 13.90 3.04
CA LYS A 79 -19.10 14.00 2.50
C LYS A 79 -19.18 13.32 1.14
N GLU A 80 -20.40 13.04 0.67
CA GLU A 80 -20.64 12.38 -0.60
C GLU A 80 -20.02 13.09 -1.80
N ASP A 81 -19.92 14.41 -1.74
CA ASP A 81 -19.35 15.23 -2.80
C ASP A 81 -17.87 15.56 -2.59
N GLU A 82 -17.24 15.04 -1.55
CA GLU A 82 -15.84 15.29 -1.22
C GLU A 82 -14.97 14.07 -1.43
N VAL A 83 -13.69 14.30 -1.77
CA VAL A 83 -12.69 13.23 -1.86
C VAL A 83 -12.31 12.76 -0.46
N GLY A 84 -12.41 11.47 -0.21
CA GLY A 84 -11.99 10.85 1.03
C GLY A 84 -11.04 9.68 0.78
N VAL A 85 -10.58 9.07 1.88
CA VAL A 85 -9.72 7.90 1.80
C VAL A 85 -10.45 6.76 1.10
N ASN A 86 -9.71 6.03 0.26
CA ASN A 86 -10.21 4.93 -0.56
C ASN A 86 -11.20 5.32 -1.66
N ASN A 87 -11.36 6.61 -1.95
CA ASN A 87 -12.16 7.06 -3.10
C ASN A 87 -11.32 7.05 -4.37
N ALA A 88 -11.99 6.77 -5.50
CA ALA A 88 -11.38 6.91 -6.82
C ALA A 88 -11.74 8.29 -7.38
N VAL A 89 -10.77 8.94 -8.00
CA VAL A 89 -10.91 10.30 -8.50
C VAL A 89 -10.41 10.37 -9.92
N GLU A 90 -11.23 10.91 -10.82
CA GLU A 90 -10.81 11.25 -12.17
C GLU A 90 -10.43 12.72 -12.19
N VAL A 91 -9.21 13.01 -12.62
CA VAL A 91 -8.69 14.38 -12.63
C VAL A 91 -8.16 14.77 -14.00
N LEU A 92 -8.25 16.04 -14.33
CA LEU A 92 -7.58 16.65 -15.47
C LEU A 92 -6.31 17.33 -14.99
N ILE A 93 -5.16 16.90 -15.48
CA ILE A 93 -3.89 17.56 -15.23
C ILE A 93 -3.76 18.68 -16.24
N GLU A 94 -3.86 19.93 -15.78
CA GLU A 94 -3.97 21.08 -16.70
C GLU A 94 -2.74 21.30 -17.56
N GLU A 95 -1.56 21.01 -17.05
CA GLU A 95 -0.30 21.25 -17.73
C GLU A 95 -0.21 20.56 -19.09
N ASP A 96 -0.59 19.29 -19.17
CA ASP A 96 -0.55 18.49 -20.41
C ASP A 96 -1.93 18.08 -20.92
N GLN A 97 -3.00 18.60 -20.31
CA GLN A 97 -4.37 18.29 -20.68
C GLN A 97 -4.70 16.79 -20.63
N ALA A 98 -4.02 16.07 -19.74
CA ALA A 98 -4.21 14.63 -19.57
C ALA A 98 -5.26 14.34 -18.51
N VAL A 99 -6.13 13.36 -18.80
CA VAL A 99 -7.11 12.84 -17.83
C VAL A 99 -6.53 11.58 -17.21
N GLU A 100 -6.45 11.57 -15.89
CA GLU A 100 -5.90 10.45 -15.13
C GLU A 100 -6.88 9.98 -14.06
N ASN A 101 -6.82 8.70 -13.75
CA ASN A 101 -7.63 8.09 -12.70
C ASN A 101 -6.73 7.67 -11.56
N TYR A 102 -7.05 8.12 -10.36
CA TYR A 102 -6.31 7.78 -9.16
C TYR A 102 -7.25 7.30 -8.08
N ARG A 103 -6.75 6.47 -7.18
CA ARG A 103 -7.43 6.16 -5.95
C ARG A 103 -6.58 6.61 -4.78
N ILE A 104 -7.21 7.27 -3.81
CA ILE A 104 -6.52 7.79 -2.64
C ILE A 104 -6.52 6.70 -1.58
N VAL A 105 -5.34 6.22 -1.22
CA VAL A 105 -5.18 5.07 -0.32
C VAL A 105 -4.24 5.42 0.84
N THR A 106 -4.22 4.56 1.84
CA THR A 106 -3.24 4.67 2.93
C THR A 106 -1.84 4.36 2.41
N THR A 107 -0.82 4.79 3.15
CA THR A 107 0.58 4.61 2.77
C THR A 107 0.93 3.14 2.51
N VAL A 108 0.33 2.22 3.26
CA VAL A 108 0.63 0.78 3.12
C VAL A 108 0.15 0.17 1.80
N ARG A 109 -0.74 0.85 1.07
CA ARG A 109 -1.21 0.40 -0.24
C ARG A 109 -0.75 1.27 -1.40
N GLY A 110 -0.01 2.34 -1.15
CA GLY A 110 0.42 3.26 -2.20
C GLY A 110 1.22 2.56 -3.30
N ASN A 111 0.81 2.75 -4.54
CA ASN A 111 1.51 2.27 -5.73
C ASN A 111 1.15 3.19 -6.91
N SER A 112 1.98 4.18 -7.17
CA SER A 112 1.72 5.19 -8.19
C SER A 112 1.62 4.62 -9.60
N LEU A 113 2.29 3.51 -9.88
CA LEU A 113 2.21 2.86 -11.19
C LEU A 113 0.83 2.28 -11.47
N GLU A 114 0.11 1.91 -10.42
CA GLU A 114 -1.27 1.40 -10.52
C GLU A 114 -2.31 2.47 -10.20
N GLY A 115 -1.90 3.72 -10.06
CA GLY A 115 -2.80 4.82 -9.72
C GLY A 115 -3.24 4.86 -8.27
N LEU A 116 -2.57 4.13 -7.39
CA LEU A 116 -2.84 4.12 -5.94
C LEU A 116 -1.97 5.19 -5.28
N ILE A 117 -2.56 6.32 -4.96
CA ILE A 117 -1.86 7.50 -4.44
C ILE A 117 -2.08 7.60 -2.94
N SER A 118 -0.97 7.66 -2.19
CA SER A 118 -1.03 7.78 -0.74
C SER A 118 -1.68 9.10 -0.30
N THR A 119 -2.44 9.04 0.79
CA THR A 119 -2.96 10.24 1.47
C THR A 119 -1.83 11.18 1.91
N GLU A 120 -0.61 10.67 2.05
CA GLU A 120 0.56 11.44 2.47
C GLU A 120 1.32 12.06 1.28
N SER A 121 1.03 11.63 0.05
CA SER A 121 1.67 12.17 -1.16
C SER A 121 1.18 13.60 -1.45
N PRO A 122 1.96 14.40 -2.21
CA PRO A 122 1.51 15.75 -2.58
C PRO A 122 0.15 15.78 -3.27
N LEU A 123 -0.08 14.87 -4.22
CA LEU A 123 -1.36 14.80 -4.93
C LEU A 123 -2.49 14.34 -4.00
N GLY A 124 -2.27 13.31 -3.21
CA GLY A 124 -3.25 12.81 -2.26
C GLY A 124 -3.66 13.86 -1.24
N LYS A 125 -2.68 14.54 -0.64
CA LYS A 125 -2.95 15.65 0.30
C LYS A 125 -3.76 16.77 -0.33
N ALA A 126 -3.43 17.11 -1.59
CA ALA A 126 -4.09 18.19 -2.28
C ALA A 126 -5.55 17.88 -2.60
N LEU A 127 -5.84 16.63 -2.97
CA LEU A 127 -7.20 16.22 -3.38
C LEU A 127 -8.16 16.01 -2.22
N LEU A 128 -7.67 15.56 -1.06
CA LEU A 128 -8.54 15.24 0.08
C LEU A 128 -9.41 16.44 0.50
N GLY A 129 -10.71 16.19 0.66
CA GLY A 129 -11.67 17.19 1.09
C GLY A 129 -12.21 18.10 -0.01
N HIS A 130 -11.67 18.01 -1.21
CA HIS A 130 -12.14 18.80 -2.35
C HIS A 130 -13.31 18.10 -3.06
N LYS A 131 -14.01 18.86 -3.90
CA LYS A 131 -15.24 18.42 -4.57
C LYS A 131 -15.07 18.32 -6.08
N GLU A 132 -15.99 17.63 -6.73
CA GLU A 132 -16.07 17.64 -8.19
C GLU A 132 -16.15 19.08 -8.71
N GLY A 133 -15.38 19.36 -9.75
CA GLY A 133 -15.29 20.68 -10.34
C GLY A 133 -14.24 21.60 -9.73
N ASP A 134 -13.69 21.22 -8.58
CA ASP A 134 -12.64 22.02 -7.93
C ASP A 134 -11.35 22.00 -8.74
N ARG A 135 -10.74 23.18 -8.83
CA ARG A 135 -9.38 23.35 -9.36
C ARG A 135 -8.44 23.39 -8.18
N VAL A 136 -7.51 22.45 -8.12
CA VAL A 136 -6.68 22.22 -6.95
C VAL A 136 -5.20 22.39 -7.31
N TRP A 137 -4.47 23.12 -6.48
CA TRP A 137 -3.03 23.26 -6.61
C TRP A 137 -2.33 22.09 -5.90
N VAL A 138 -1.42 21.41 -6.61
CA VAL A 138 -0.60 20.31 -6.08
C VAL A 138 0.83 20.82 -5.94
N GLN A 139 1.29 21.00 -4.71
CA GLN A 139 2.66 21.42 -4.41
C GLN A 139 3.56 20.20 -4.26
N VAL A 140 4.44 19.97 -5.21
CA VAL A 140 5.34 18.80 -5.20
C VAL A 140 6.59 19.08 -4.35
N ASN A 141 7.22 20.25 -4.57
CA ASN A 141 8.38 20.69 -3.80
C ASN A 141 8.40 22.23 -3.78
N GLN A 142 9.46 22.83 -3.24
CA GLN A 142 9.56 24.28 -3.13
C GLN A 142 9.51 25.01 -4.47
N ASN A 143 9.94 24.36 -5.55
CA ASN A 143 10.10 24.97 -6.87
C ASN A 143 9.09 24.50 -7.91
N PHE A 144 8.30 23.48 -7.60
CA PHE A 144 7.41 22.87 -8.57
C PHE A 144 6.05 22.51 -7.98
N GLY A 145 5.04 22.83 -8.74
CA GLY A 145 3.67 22.42 -8.48
C GLY A 145 2.87 22.52 -9.77
N TYR A 146 1.65 22.04 -9.73
CA TYR A 146 0.78 22.07 -10.90
C TYR A 146 -0.70 22.10 -10.48
N TYR A 147 -1.59 22.49 -11.40
CA TYR A 147 -3.02 22.47 -11.16
C TYR A 147 -3.66 21.20 -11.72
N VAL A 148 -4.62 20.69 -10.98
CA VAL A 148 -5.52 19.63 -11.44
C VAL A 148 -6.96 20.08 -11.23
N LYS A 149 -7.87 19.54 -12.05
CA LYS A 149 -9.31 19.74 -11.87
C LYS A 149 -9.95 18.39 -11.57
N ILE A 150 -10.75 18.33 -10.54
CA ILE A 150 -11.47 17.10 -10.17
C ILE A 150 -12.68 16.97 -11.08
N LEU A 151 -12.73 15.91 -11.88
CA LEU A 151 -13.80 15.66 -12.82
C LEU A 151 -14.89 14.78 -12.24
N LYS A 152 -14.51 13.74 -11.49
CA LYS A 152 -15.45 12.75 -10.96
C LYS A 152 -14.88 12.10 -9.71
N ILE A 153 -15.75 11.79 -8.75
CA ILE A 153 -15.41 11.07 -7.52
C ILE A 153 -16.28 9.82 -7.43
N ASP A 154 -15.63 8.65 -7.28
CA ASP A 154 -16.29 7.38 -6.99
C ASP A 154 -16.03 7.06 -5.51
N LYS A 155 -17.09 7.02 -4.71
CA LYS A 155 -17.01 6.83 -3.26
C LYS A 155 -16.81 5.37 -2.83
N SER A 156 -17.03 4.43 -3.73
CA SER A 156 -17.01 3.00 -3.39
C SER A 156 -16.31 2.16 -4.46
N PRO A 157 -15.03 2.46 -4.76
CA PRO A 157 -14.29 1.66 -5.74
C PRO A 157 -14.00 0.26 -5.19
N ASP A 158 -13.79 -0.70 -6.10
CA ASP A 158 -13.40 -2.05 -5.74
C ASP A 158 -11.90 -2.09 -5.36
N ASP A 159 -11.60 -2.50 -4.14
CA ASP A 159 -10.22 -2.57 -3.62
C ASP A 159 -9.72 -4.01 -3.41
N ARG A 160 -10.46 -5.01 -3.90
CA ARG A 160 -10.14 -6.43 -3.65
C ARG A 160 -8.78 -6.86 -4.20
N GLU A 161 -8.34 -6.28 -5.29
CA GLU A 161 -7.07 -6.62 -5.92
C GLU A 161 -5.89 -5.75 -5.47
N ASP A 162 -6.13 -4.77 -4.62
CA ASP A 162 -5.08 -3.93 -4.08
C ASP A 162 -4.12 -4.76 -3.22
N ARG A 163 -2.84 -4.49 -3.35
CA ARG A 163 -1.80 -5.17 -2.59
C ARG A 163 -1.17 -4.25 -1.56
N LEU A 164 -0.75 -4.84 -0.46
CA LEU A 164 0.06 -4.13 0.53
C LEU A 164 1.48 -3.96 -0.02
N ARG A 165 2.10 -2.83 0.31
CA ARG A 165 3.50 -2.61 -0.05
C ARG A 165 4.39 -3.64 0.62
N SER A 166 5.39 -4.11 -0.12
CA SER A 166 6.43 -5.00 0.40
C SER A 166 7.65 -4.16 0.81
N PHE A 167 8.03 -4.25 2.06
CA PHE A 167 9.29 -3.68 2.55
C PHE A 167 9.71 -4.32 3.86
#